data_f2d9725888ae51708e19d000410513cf
#
_entry.id   f2d9725888ae51708e19d000410513cf
#
_cell.length_a   1.000
_cell.length_b   1.000
_cell.length_c   1.000
_cell.angle_alpha   90.00
_cell.angle_beta   90.00
_cell.angle_gamma   90.00
#
_symmetry.space_group_name_H-M   'P 1'
#
loop_
_entity.id
_entity.type
_entity.pdbx_description
1 polymer ?
#
loop_
_entity_poly.entity_id
_entity_poly.type
_entity_poly.pdbx_seq_one_letter_code
_entity_poly.pdbx_strand_id
1 'polypeptide(L)'
;MATSPQNPAVVTRNDQEQEHVDRETDNLALYYYDTCPFCIRVLRTIERLRLKIELRDIRRVPAYREQLLQGGGSSTVPCLLIQKEDGSLDWLYESDAIMGYLEDRFA
;
A
#
# COMPACT_ATOMS: atom_id res chain seq x y z
N MET A 1 -18.98 28.25 -1.75
CA MET A 1 -18.59 27.47 -2.71
C MET A 1 -19.10 26.10 -2.63
N ALA A 2 -19.40 25.71 -3.58
CA ALA A 2 -19.92 24.44 -3.55
C ALA A 2 -18.79 23.48 -3.39
N THR A 3 -18.91 22.76 -2.45
CA THR A 3 -18.05 21.68 -2.33
C THR A 3 -18.58 20.61 -3.19
N SER A 4 -17.81 20.16 -4.08
CA SER A 4 -18.25 19.02 -4.84
C SER A 4 -18.49 17.88 -3.87
N PRO A 5 -19.49 17.08 -4.15
CA PRO A 5 -19.77 15.94 -3.33
C PRO A 5 -18.58 15.02 -3.38
N GLN A 6 -17.92 14.93 -2.30
CA GLN A 6 -16.77 14.09 -2.17
C GLN A 6 -17.19 12.82 -1.49
N ASN A 7 -16.56 11.75 -1.85
CA ASN A 7 -16.65 10.55 -1.05
C ASN A 7 -16.05 10.89 0.31
N PRO A 8 -16.84 10.87 1.40
CA PRO A 8 -16.31 11.27 2.70
C PRO A 8 -15.19 10.37 3.21
N ALA A 9 -15.00 9.22 2.58
CA ALA A 9 -13.91 8.33 2.94
C ALA A 9 -12.58 8.76 2.34
N VAL A 10 -12.60 9.62 1.32
CA VAL A 10 -11.39 10.07 0.65
C VAL A 10 -10.74 11.19 1.46
N VAL A 11 -9.47 10.98 1.78
CA VAL A 11 -8.70 11.97 2.53
C VAL A 11 -8.38 13.16 1.64
N THR A 12 -8.49 14.37 2.20
CA THR A 12 -8.08 15.58 1.50
C THR A 12 -6.86 16.16 2.19
N ARG A 13 -5.90 16.61 1.39
CA ARG A 13 -4.68 17.24 1.88
C ARG A 13 -4.34 18.42 0.99
N ASN A 14 -3.66 19.42 1.54
CA ASN A 14 -3.09 20.46 0.70
C ASN A 14 -1.83 19.90 0.02
N ASP A 15 -1.25 20.68 -0.90
CA ASP A 15 -0.14 20.21 -1.71
C ASP A 15 1.08 19.84 -0.87
N GLN A 16 1.37 20.62 0.17
CA GLN A 16 2.52 20.34 1.04
C GLN A 16 2.33 19.07 1.85
N GLU A 17 1.13 18.88 2.35
CA GLU A 17 0.80 17.67 3.11
C GLU A 17 0.88 16.44 2.23
N GLN A 18 0.35 16.55 1.00
CA GLN A 18 0.39 15.43 0.07
C GLN A 18 1.83 15.10 -0.34
N GLU A 19 2.66 16.11 -0.54
CA GLU A 19 4.05 15.91 -0.88
C GLU A 19 4.81 15.20 0.24
N HIS A 20 4.52 15.56 1.48
CA HIS A 20 5.10 14.89 2.63
C HIS A 20 4.70 13.41 2.67
N VAL A 21 3.41 13.14 2.46
CA VAL A 21 2.90 11.77 2.44
C VAL A 21 3.53 10.97 1.29
N ASP A 22 3.67 11.59 0.13
CA ASP A 22 4.29 10.92 -1.02
C ASP A 22 5.73 10.49 -0.70
N ARG A 23 6.47 11.32 0.03
CA ARG A 23 7.82 10.96 0.46
C ARG A 23 7.81 9.85 1.49
N GLU A 24 6.83 9.87 2.39
CA GLU A 24 6.75 8.87 3.45
C GLU A 24 6.35 7.49 2.93
N THR A 25 5.81 7.41 1.71
CA THR A 25 5.44 6.14 1.11
C THR A 25 6.51 5.57 0.18
N ASP A 26 7.62 6.27 -0.01
CA ASP A 26 8.70 5.80 -0.88
C ASP A 26 9.29 4.46 -0.44
N ASN A 27 9.18 4.14 0.83
CA ASN A 27 9.73 2.93 1.40
C ASN A 27 8.73 1.78 1.44
N LEU A 28 7.60 1.92 0.75
CA LEU A 28 6.54 0.92 0.76
C LEU A 28 6.34 0.31 -0.62
N ALA A 29 6.06 -0.99 -0.66
CA ALA A 29 5.68 -1.67 -1.89
C ALA A 29 4.61 -2.71 -1.57
N LEU A 30 3.60 -2.80 -2.40
CA LEU A 30 2.51 -3.77 -2.23
C LEU A 30 2.61 -4.87 -3.26
N TYR A 31 2.72 -6.10 -2.78
CA TYR A 31 2.65 -7.28 -3.64
C TYR A 31 1.20 -7.73 -3.73
N TYR A 32 0.71 -7.91 -4.94
CA TYR A 32 -0.71 -8.16 -5.18
C TYR A 32 -0.95 -8.82 -6.54
N TYR A 33 -2.18 -9.16 -6.84
CA TYR A 33 -2.65 -9.35 -8.22
C TYR A 33 -4.09 -8.84 -8.33
N ASP A 34 -4.50 -8.50 -9.56
CA ASP A 34 -5.70 -7.72 -9.83
C ASP A 34 -7.00 -8.34 -9.35
N THR A 35 -7.11 -9.66 -9.41
CA THR A 35 -8.38 -10.34 -9.13
C THR A 35 -8.48 -10.87 -7.71
N CYS A 36 -7.53 -10.56 -6.86
CA CYS A 36 -7.53 -10.99 -5.47
C CYS A 36 -8.48 -10.12 -4.65
N PRO A 37 -9.54 -10.66 -4.07
CA PRO A 37 -10.50 -9.84 -3.31
C PRO A 37 -9.86 -9.09 -2.13
N PHE A 38 -8.95 -9.74 -1.42
CA PHE A 38 -8.27 -9.10 -0.31
C PHE A 38 -7.31 -8.02 -0.78
N CYS A 39 -6.67 -8.23 -1.93
CA CYS A 39 -5.83 -7.20 -2.54
C CYS A 39 -6.66 -5.98 -2.94
N ILE A 40 -7.84 -6.20 -3.48
CA ILE A 40 -8.73 -5.11 -3.89
C ILE A 40 -9.09 -4.23 -2.69
N ARG A 41 -9.33 -4.83 -1.53
CA ARG A 41 -9.61 -4.07 -0.32
C ARG A 41 -8.45 -3.16 0.06
N VAL A 42 -7.24 -3.66 -0.02
CA VAL A 42 -6.05 -2.87 0.28
C VAL A 42 -5.86 -1.76 -0.75
N LEU A 43 -6.05 -2.08 -2.03
CA LEU A 43 -5.93 -1.08 -3.11
C LEU A 43 -6.93 0.06 -2.92
N ARG A 44 -8.15 -0.24 -2.47
CA ARG A 44 -9.15 0.78 -2.18
C ARG A 44 -8.72 1.67 -1.03
N THR A 45 -8.08 1.10 -0.01
CA THR A 45 -7.56 1.89 1.10
C THR A 45 -6.44 2.80 0.62
N ILE A 46 -5.53 2.30 -0.21
CA ILE A 46 -4.46 3.10 -0.79
C ILE A 46 -5.03 4.27 -1.57
N GLU A 47 -6.06 4.02 -2.36
CA GLU A 47 -6.71 5.06 -3.16
C GLU A 47 -7.41 6.09 -2.27
N ARG A 48 -8.16 5.61 -1.27
CA ARG A 48 -8.88 6.47 -0.34
C ARG A 48 -7.93 7.39 0.43
N LEU A 49 -6.79 6.87 0.82
CA LEU A 49 -5.78 7.63 1.56
C LEU A 49 -4.83 8.40 0.64
N ARG A 50 -4.99 8.26 -0.67
CA ARG A 50 -4.21 8.95 -1.70
C ARG A 50 -2.72 8.72 -1.53
N LEU A 51 -2.36 7.45 -1.43
CA LEU A 51 -0.97 7.05 -1.21
C LEU A 51 -0.31 6.63 -2.52
N LYS A 52 0.95 6.98 -2.68
CA LYS A 52 1.75 6.58 -3.85
C LYS A 52 2.66 5.44 -3.47
N ILE A 53 2.09 4.27 -3.35
CA ILE A 53 2.82 3.06 -3.00
C ILE A 53 3.14 2.30 -4.28
N GLU A 54 4.36 1.80 -4.39
CA GLU A 54 4.75 0.99 -5.52
C GLU A 54 3.92 -0.30 -5.53
N LEU A 55 3.31 -0.61 -6.67
CA LEU A 55 2.49 -1.81 -6.82
C LEU A 55 3.25 -2.87 -7.60
N ARG A 56 3.37 -4.05 -7.01
CA ARG A 56 4.12 -5.17 -7.60
C ARG A 56 3.19 -6.35 -7.86
N ASP A 57 2.75 -6.45 -9.11
CA ASP A 57 1.84 -7.51 -9.53
C ASP A 57 2.60 -8.81 -9.73
N ILE A 58 2.34 -9.78 -8.86
CA ILE A 58 3.10 -11.04 -8.86
C ILE A 58 2.72 -11.96 -10.02
N ARG A 59 1.62 -11.70 -10.70
CA ARG A 59 1.22 -12.49 -11.86
C ARG A 59 1.77 -11.92 -13.14
N ARG A 60 1.87 -10.59 -13.23
CA ARG A 60 2.41 -9.93 -14.41
C ARG A 60 3.92 -10.03 -14.49
N VAL A 61 4.59 -9.96 -13.34
CA VAL A 61 6.04 -9.97 -13.27
C VAL A 61 6.47 -11.11 -12.34
N PRO A 62 6.85 -12.26 -12.88
CA PRO A 62 7.20 -13.42 -12.06
C PRO A 62 8.30 -13.15 -11.03
N ALA A 63 9.22 -12.22 -11.34
CA ALA A 63 10.27 -11.85 -10.41
C ALA A 63 9.72 -11.30 -9.09
N TYR A 64 8.58 -10.62 -9.13
CA TYR A 64 7.95 -10.11 -7.91
C TYR A 64 7.47 -11.24 -7.01
N ARG A 65 6.93 -12.31 -7.60
CA ARG A 65 6.51 -13.46 -6.82
C ARG A 65 7.70 -14.11 -6.13
N GLU A 66 8.82 -14.21 -6.84
CA GLU A 66 10.04 -14.77 -6.29
C GLU A 66 10.58 -13.91 -5.14
N GLN A 67 10.58 -12.59 -5.32
CA GLN A 67 10.98 -11.66 -4.26
C GLN A 67 10.14 -11.85 -3.01
N LEU A 68 8.83 -11.96 -3.18
CA LEU A 68 7.90 -12.12 -2.08
C LEU A 68 8.16 -13.43 -1.34
N LEU A 69 8.33 -14.51 -2.07
CA LEU A 69 8.56 -15.81 -1.50
C LEU A 69 9.88 -15.86 -0.72
N GLN A 70 10.93 -15.34 -1.30
CA GLN A 70 12.25 -15.38 -0.68
C GLN A 70 12.38 -14.42 0.50
N GLY A 71 11.83 -13.22 0.37
CA GLY A 71 11.93 -12.21 1.41
C GLY A 71 10.97 -12.45 2.56
N GLY A 72 9.71 -12.67 2.24
CA GLY A 72 8.67 -12.80 3.24
C GLY A 72 8.40 -14.23 3.69
N GLY A 73 8.84 -15.21 2.91
CA GLY A 73 8.64 -16.61 3.24
C GLY A 73 7.37 -17.23 2.69
N SER A 74 6.52 -16.44 2.04
CA SER A 74 5.27 -16.93 1.46
C SER A 74 4.92 -16.08 0.24
N SER A 75 4.37 -16.70 -0.78
CA SER A 75 3.91 -15.98 -1.96
C SER A 75 2.45 -15.53 -1.84
N THR A 76 1.91 -15.54 -0.64
CA THR A 76 0.54 -15.10 -0.37
C THR A 76 0.42 -13.59 -0.52
N VAL A 77 -0.66 -13.15 -1.13
CA VAL A 77 -0.95 -11.71 -1.28
C VAL A 77 -2.30 -11.38 -0.64
N PRO A 78 -2.53 -10.13 -0.22
CA PRO A 78 -1.61 -8.99 -0.32
C PRO A 78 -0.49 -9.08 0.70
N CYS A 79 0.64 -8.44 0.38
CA CYS A 79 1.74 -8.28 1.33
C CYS A 79 2.35 -6.91 1.14
N LEU A 80 2.48 -6.16 2.22
CA LEU A 80 3.12 -4.86 2.21
C LEU A 80 4.57 -5.00 2.68
N LEU A 81 5.50 -4.63 1.81
CA LEU A 81 6.91 -4.56 2.16
C LEU A 81 7.21 -3.18 2.71
N ILE A 82 7.77 -3.12 3.90
CA ILE A 82 8.15 -1.89 4.57
C ILE A 82 9.66 -1.89 4.72
N GLN A 83 10.32 -0.96 4.04
CA GLN A 83 11.77 -0.80 4.14
C GLN A 83 12.05 0.24 5.23
N LYS A 84 12.69 -0.19 6.29
CA LYS A 84 12.96 0.70 7.43
C LYS A 84 14.25 1.48 7.23
N GLU A 85 14.40 2.55 7.99
CA GLU A 85 15.54 3.44 7.87
C GLU A 85 16.88 2.74 8.16
N ASP A 86 16.85 1.73 9.03
CA ASP A 86 18.06 0.98 9.37
C ASP A 86 18.41 -0.09 8.33
N GLY A 87 17.65 -0.16 7.23
CA GLY A 87 17.87 -1.13 6.17
C GLY A 87 17.14 -2.44 6.37
N SER A 88 16.46 -2.64 7.49
CA SER A 88 15.69 -3.86 7.71
C SER A 88 14.39 -3.81 6.93
N LEU A 89 13.82 -5.00 6.68
CA LEU A 89 12.59 -5.15 5.91
C LEU A 89 11.54 -5.83 6.77
N ASP A 90 10.32 -5.27 6.75
CA ASP A 90 9.15 -5.93 7.32
C ASP A 90 8.24 -6.37 6.20
N TRP A 91 7.74 -7.58 6.29
CA TRP A 91 6.81 -8.15 5.33
C TRP A 91 5.49 -8.35 6.04
N LEU A 92 4.56 -7.45 5.80
CA LEU A 92 3.27 -7.45 6.48
C LEU A 92 2.23 -8.14 5.63
N TYR A 93 1.82 -9.33 6.04
CA TYR A 93 0.78 -10.09 5.40
C TYR A 93 -0.57 -9.76 6.04
N GLU A 94 -1.65 -10.16 5.41
CA GLU A 94 -3.02 -9.98 5.87
C GLU A 94 -3.57 -8.59 5.58
N SER A 95 -4.68 -8.58 4.84
CA SER A 95 -5.27 -7.32 4.38
C SER A 95 -5.67 -6.40 5.53
N ASP A 96 -6.23 -6.95 6.60
CA ASP A 96 -6.66 -6.13 7.73
C ASP A 96 -5.47 -5.46 8.42
N ALA A 97 -4.37 -6.17 8.58
CA ALA A 97 -3.17 -5.61 9.19
C ALA A 97 -2.57 -4.51 8.32
N ILE A 98 -2.56 -4.74 7.00
CA ILE A 98 -2.04 -3.74 6.05
C ILE A 98 -2.89 -2.48 6.09
N MET A 99 -4.21 -2.64 6.01
CA MET A 99 -5.11 -1.48 6.05
C MET A 99 -4.97 -0.70 7.34
N GLY A 100 -4.88 -1.41 8.49
CA GLY A 100 -4.67 -0.76 9.78
C GLY A 100 -3.37 0.03 9.83
N TYR A 101 -2.29 -0.55 9.33
CA TYR A 101 -0.99 0.14 9.27
C TYR A 101 -1.08 1.43 8.47
N LEU A 102 -1.71 1.35 7.29
CA LEU A 102 -1.82 2.52 6.41
C LEU A 102 -2.70 3.59 7.02
N GLU A 103 -3.81 3.20 7.64
CA GLU A 103 -4.72 4.15 8.27
C GLU A 103 -4.10 4.83 9.47
N ASP A 104 -3.35 4.08 10.29
CA ASP A 104 -2.67 4.65 11.45
C ASP A 104 -1.62 5.68 11.05
N ARG A 105 -0.96 5.47 9.92
CA ARG A 105 0.13 6.35 9.50
C ARG A 105 -0.33 7.52 8.66
N PHE A 106 -1.37 7.34 7.85
CA PHE A 106 -1.66 8.30 6.79
C PHE A 106 -3.08 8.85 6.79
N ALA A 107 -3.94 8.37 7.64
CA ALA A 107 -5.31 8.91 7.70
C ALA A 107 -5.39 10.23 8.43
#